data_7bb39786d962fea425c68d0ce791d3e5
#
_entry.id   7bb39786d962fea425c68d0ce791d3e5
#
_cell.length_a   1.000
_cell.length_b   1.000
_cell.length_c   1.000
_cell.angle_alpha   90.00
_cell.angle_beta   90.00
_cell.angle_gamma   90.00
#
_symmetry.space_group_name_H-M   'P 1'
#
loop_
_entity.id
_entity.type
_entity.pdbx_description
1 polymer ?
#
loop_
_entity_poly.entity_id
_entity_poly.type
_entity_poly.pdbx_seq_one_letter_code
_entity_poly.pdbx_strand_id
1 'polypeptide(L)' 'MMSIMLLLLDEVRANVATGFQPDGFNIGINDGPAAGQTIPHVHIHLIPRYDGDVADPRGGVRWVLADKADYWTGRR' A
#
# COMPACT_ATOMS: atom_id res chain seq x y z
N MET A 1 1.61 11.96 -16.08
CA MET A 1 2.35 10.76 -15.65
C MET A 1 1.61 9.97 -14.59
N MET A 2 1.28 10.61 -13.47
CA MET A 2 0.60 9.93 -12.36
C MET A 2 -0.78 9.37 -12.77
N SER A 3 -1.56 10.11 -13.55
CA SER A 3 -2.87 9.64 -13.98
C SER A 3 -2.81 8.40 -14.87
N ILE A 4 -1.79 8.30 -15.73
CA ILE A 4 -1.58 7.10 -16.53
C ILE A 4 -1.24 5.92 -15.65
N MET A 5 -0.38 6.13 -14.64
CA MET A 5 -0.02 5.08 -13.70
C MET A 5 -1.23 4.60 -12.89
N LEU A 6 -2.15 5.49 -12.54
CA LEU A 6 -3.36 5.11 -11.82
C LEU A 6 -4.29 4.24 -12.69
N LEU A 7 -4.36 4.52 -13.99
CA LEU A 7 -5.12 3.67 -14.93
C LEU A 7 -4.48 2.29 -15.05
N LEU A 8 -3.16 2.23 -15.16
CA LEU A 8 -2.44 0.96 -15.20
C LEU A 8 -2.58 0.19 -13.88
N LEU A 9 -2.57 0.90 -12.76
CA LEU A 9 -2.77 0.29 -11.46
C LEU A 9 -4.11 -0.42 -11.37
N ASP A 10 -5.18 0.24 -11.84
CA ASP A 10 -6.52 -0.35 -11.81
C ASP A 10 -6.55 -1.65 -12.60
N GLU A 11 -5.93 -1.68 -13.77
CA GLU A 11 -5.87 -2.86 -14.62
C GLU A 11 -5.05 -3.98 -13.98
N VAL A 12 -3.86 -3.65 -13.46
CA VAL A 12 -2.99 -4.64 -12.82
C VAL A 12 -3.65 -5.19 -11.56
N ARG A 13 -4.30 -4.32 -10.77
CA ARG A 13 -5.03 -4.76 -9.58
C ARG A 13 -6.09 -5.80 -9.92
N ALA A 14 -6.85 -5.56 -10.98
CA ALA A 14 -7.87 -6.51 -11.42
C ALA A 14 -7.26 -7.85 -11.82
N ASN A 15 -6.13 -7.83 -12.53
CA ASN A 15 -5.44 -9.05 -12.95
C ASN A 15 -4.89 -9.82 -11.75
N VAL A 16 -4.30 -9.12 -10.77
CA VAL A 16 -3.77 -9.75 -9.57
C VAL A 16 -4.92 -10.32 -8.74
N ALA A 17 -6.03 -9.60 -8.63
CA ALA A 17 -7.19 -10.09 -7.90
C ALA A 17 -7.70 -11.42 -8.48
N THR A 18 -7.73 -11.54 -9.80
CA THR A 18 -8.18 -12.76 -10.47
C THR A 18 -7.15 -13.89 -10.31
N GLY A 19 -5.86 -13.58 -10.53
CA GLY A 19 -4.80 -14.60 -10.58
C GLY A 19 -4.37 -15.13 -9.21
N PHE A 20 -4.33 -14.28 -8.19
CA PHE A 20 -3.82 -14.62 -6.87
C PHE A 20 -4.89 -14.66 -5.79
N GLN A 21 -6.06 -14.11 -6.06
CA GLN A 21 -7.22 -14.10 -5.16
C GLN A 21 -6.89 -13.62 -3.74
N PRO A 22 -6.27 -12.42 -3.60
CA PRO A 22 -5.98 -11.89 -2.27
C PRO A 22 -7.25 -11.42 -1.56
N ASP A 23 -7.14 -11.29 -0.24
CA ASP A 23 -8.24 -10.78 0.59
C ASP A 23 -8.27 -9.25 0.60
N GLY A 24 -7.20 -8.59 0.21
CA GLY A 24 -7.13 -7.14 0.13
C GLY A 24 -5.82 -6.69 -0.50
N PHE A 25 -5.64 -5.38 -0.56
CA PHE A 25 -4.43 -4.77 -1.13
C PHE A 25 -3.97 -3.62 -0.26
N ASN A 26 -2.66 -3.47 -0.14
CA ASN A 26 -2.08 -2.19 0.23
C ASN A 26 -1.53 -1.54 -1.04
N ILE A 27 -1.80 -0.26 -1.19
CA ILE A 27 -1.37 0.52 -2.36
C ILE A 27 -0.68 1.76 -1.83
N GLY A 28 0.51 2.06 -2.35
CA GLY A 28 1.25 3.20 -1.86
C GLY A 28 2.28 3.72 -2.84
N ILE A 29 2.69 4.96 -2.61
CA ILE A 29 3.70 5.67 -3.38
C ILE A 29 4.66 6.29 -2.39
N ASN A 30 5.97 6.11 -2.61
CA ASN A 30 7.00 6.83 -1.86
C ASN A 30 7.46 7.99 -2.74
N ASP A 31 7.08 9.19 -2.34
CA ASP A 31 7.36 10.41 -3.09
C ASP A 31 8.33 11.27 -2.29
N GLY A 32 9.57 11.32 -2.76
CA GLY A 32 10.63 12.07 -2.13
C GLY A 32 11.50 11.23 -1.17
N PRO A 33 12.75 11.67 -0.93
CA PRO A 33 13.66 10.93 -0.08
C PRO A 33 13.17 10.74 1.35
N ALA A 34 12.49 11.74 1.91
CA ALA A 34 11.95 11.63 3.27
C ALA A 34 10.86 10.56 3.38
N ALA A 35 10.24 10.22 2.27
CA ALA A 35 9.23 9.17 2.21
C ALA A 35 9.82 7.79 1.87
N GLY A 36 11.14 7.71 1.70
CA GLY A 36 11.81 6.46 1.41
C GLY A 36 12.10 6.21 -0.06
N GLN A 37 11.88 7.20 -0.90
CA GLN A 37 12.20 7.05 -2.33
C GLN A 37 13.70 7.00 -2.53
N THR A 38 14.17 5.93 -3.20
CA THR A 38 15.59 5.73 -3.46
C THR A 38 15.96 5.88 -4.94
N ILE A 39 14.98 5.79 -5.82
CA ILE A 39 15.14 5.89 -7.27
C ILE A 39 14.27 7.04 -7.75
N PRO A 40 14.79 7.96 -8.61
CA PRO A 40 14.07 9.18 -9.01
C PRO A 40 12.96 8.93 -10.05
N HIS A 41 12.24 7.84 -9.94
CA HIS A 41 11.10 7.52 -10.78
C HIS A 41 9.91 7.17 -9.90
N VAL A 42 8.71 7.54 -10.34
CA VAL A 42 7.49 7.22 -9.61
C VAL A 42 7.25 5.71 -9.65
N HIS A 43 7.05 5.15 -8.48
CA HIS A 43 6.70 3.75 -8.30
C HIS A 43 5.42 3.66 -7.49
N ILE A 44 4.46 2.89 -7.97
CA ILE A 44 3.27 2.57 -7.19
C ILE A 44 3.41 1.13 -6.73
N HIS A 45 3.38 0.94 -5.42
CA HIS A 45 3.43 -0.38 -4.83
C HIS A 45 2.03 -0.94 -4.74
N LEU A 46 1.83 -2.12 -5.30
CA LEU A 46 0.58 -2.87 -5.18
C LEU A 46 0.92 -4.17 -4.46
N ILE A 47 0.45 -4.29 -3.23
CA ILE A 47 0.79 -5.42 -2.37
C ILE A 47 -0.47 -6.22 -2.09
N PRO A 48 -0.60 -7.42 -2.66
CA PRO A 48 -1.72 -8.29 -2.32
C PRO A 48 -1.59 -8.77 -0.88
N ARG A 49 -2.68 -8.72 -0.15
CA ARG A 49 -2.70 -9.08 1.25
C ARG A 49 -3.66 -10.24 1.47
N TYR A 50 -3.32 -11.09 2.43
CA TYR A 50 -4.11 -12.29 2.74
C TYR A 50 -4.40 -12.31 4.22
N ASP A 51 -5.58 -12.79 4.59
CA ASP A 51 -5.96 -12.93 5.99
C ASP A 51 -4.91 -13.79 6.70
N GLY A 52 -4.39 -13.26 7.80
CA GLY A 52 -3.39 -13.98 8.60
C GLY A 52 -1.95 -13.76 8.16
N ASP A 53 -1.68 -12.97 7.12
CA ASP A 53 -0.30 -12.70 6.69
C ASP A 53 0.47 -11.87 7.73
N VAL A 54 -0.24 -11.10 8.55
CA VAL A 54 0.31 -10.45 9.75
C VAL A 54 -0.67 -10.64 10.89
N ALA A 55 -0.20 -10.49 12.14
CA ALA A 55 -1.03 -10.72 13.31
C ALA A 55 -2.18 -9.74 13.41
N ASP A 56 -1.93 -8.44 13.16
CA ASP A 56 -2.95 -7.39 13.23
C ASP A 56 -2.69 -6.39 12.11
N PRO A 57 -3.50 -6.42 11.03
CA PRO A 57 -3.27 -5.54 9.87
C PRO A 57 -3.81 -4.13 10.04
N ARG A 58 -4.49 -3.83 11.17
CA ARG A 58 -5.11 -2.50 11.33
C ARG A 58 -4.08 -1.38 11.22
N GLY A 59 -4.48 -0.30 10.58
CA GLY A 59 -3.60 0.83 10.28
C GLY A 59 -3.01 0.76 8.89
N GLY A 60 -2.68 -0.42 8.40
CA GLY A 60 -2.19 -0.60 7.03
C GLY A 60 -1.01 0.32 6.71
N VAL A 61 -1.17 1.14 5.68
CA VAL A 61 -0.13 2.06 5.23
C VAL A 61 0.25 3.12 6.27
N ARG A 62 -0.58 3.33 7.30
CA ARG A 62 -0.26 4.29 8.38
C ARG A 62 0.97 3.88 9.17
N TRP A 63 1.39 2.62 9.09
CA TRP A 63 2.55 2.12 9.81
C TRP A 63 3.88 2.68 9.33
N VAL A 64 3.89 3.46 8.23
CA VAL A 64 5.08 4.22 7.84
C VAL A 64 5.47 5.23 8.92
N LEU A 65 4.52 5.66 9.75
CA LEU A 65 4.76 6.44 10.96
C LEU A 65 4.19 5.64 12.12
N ALA A 66 4.99 4.74 12.68
CA ALA A 66 4.52 3.77 13.67
C ALA A 66 3.84 4.44 14.87
N ASP A 67 4.36 5.58 15.32
CA ASP A 67 3.80 6.30 16.47
C ASP A 67 2.39 6.83 16.20
N LYS A 68 2.01 6.95 14.94
CA LYS A 68 0.73 7.51 14.53
C LYS A 68 -0.17 6.53 13.82
N ALA A 69 0.24 5.26 13.76
CA ALA A 69 -0.52 4.24 13.03
C ALA A 69 -1.79 3.84 13.77
N ASP A 70 -1.71 3.76 15.09
CA ASP A 70 -2.83 3.28 15.91
C ASP A 70 -3.82 4.41 16.18
N TYR A 71 -4.89 4.42 15.40
CA TYR A 71 -5.98 5.39 15.58
C TYR A 71 -7.22 4.74 16.22
N TRP A 72 -7.22 3.43 16.41
CA TRP A 72 -8.42 2.72 16.86
C TRP A 72 -8.46 2.51 18.37
N THR A 73 -7.36 2.62 19.09
CA THR A 73 -7.35 2.52 20.54
C THR A 73 -7.53 3.85 21.24
N GLY A 74 -7.42 4.97 20.51
CA GLY A 74 -7.53 6.30 21.09
C GLY A 74 -6.26 6.83 21.74
N ARG A 75 -5.18 6.09 21.72
CA ARG A 75 -3.91 6.55 22.29
C ARG A 75 -3.05 7.18 21.19
N ARG A 76 -3.02 8.47 21.16
CA ARG A 76 -2.29 9.16 20.09
C ARG A 76 -1.24 10.10 20.64
#